data_4167c5b1089fbdc925e02416b28c73b3
#
_entry.id   4167c5b1089fbdc925e02416b28c73b3
#
_cell.length_a   1.000
_cell.length_b   1.000
_cell.length_c   1.000
_cell.angle_alpha   90.00
_cell.angle_beta   90.00
_cell.angle_gamma   90.00
#
_symmetry.space_group_name_H-M   'P 1'
#
loop_
_entity.id
_entity.type
_entity.pdbx_description
1 polymer ?
#
loop_
_entity_poly.entity_id
_entity_poly.type
_entity_poly.pdbx_seq_one_letter_code
_entity_poly.pdbx_strand_id
1 'polypeptide(L)'
;MFNFEGALLRSRRFYALPTLEDTTEDFLTGELDGYVLRRGEYWTSYRLIGSDISPQGWKIHISSSPTDLDEVVTQTLAVIDEYRLHFKIVNTRDSYFLANSKNANRTSAGKLITIYPDKASFEKVVIALASRLKPFDGPEILTDLPGPVPCIHFRYGAFVPMVNADGEYCLLNDDGDLVPDRREVLDPVQSPETDLKIVHEAVARLQSGRTLDVSNVTLVKQSNAGGIYRCTFDGKKAFLKLGRKFAGFDQDLNDGAFRVKNEHTQLSRLISSGATPRVLALTELATDVALITEDLECLDLHQFKKAKFPLYARNGDDWVPYLREVLKVATRLEKRIKLLHYSEVYHRDLHGRNVLTDGEEVYFVDFEEATNSSDDVPGSSKAQGYANFNVNDAEESDWFAFRQIIQELTFGNTRVNQFNEAGWDRRWDDPYESMLNDHRVSTLLKQLRKLAA
;
A
#
# COMPACT_ATOMS: atom_id res chain seq x y z
N MET A 1 -2.80 20.59 -3.76
CA MET A 1 -3.04 20.49 -2.30
C MET A 1 -3.99 19.32 -2.09
N PHE A 2 -3.46 18.18 -1.62
CA PHE A 2 -4.32 17.05 -1.28
C PHE A 2 -5.13 17.46 -0.05
N ASN A 3 -6.45 17.51 -0.17
CA ASN A 3 -7.32 17.81 0.97
C ASN A 3 -7.34 16.59 1.89
N PHE A 4 -6.49 16.60 2.91
CA PHE A 4 -6.30 15.52 3.87
C PHE A 4 -7.59 15.24 4.65
N GLU A 5 -8.37 16.28 4.99
CA GLU A 5 -9.70 16.15 5.60
C GLU A 5 -10.69 15.43 4.67
N GLY A 6 -10.69 15.73 3.38
CA GLY A 6 -11.55 15.05 2.41
C GLY A 6 -11.20 13.57 2.24
N ALA A 7 -9.91 13.20 2.37
CA ALA A 7 -9.46 11.82 2.38
C ALA A 7 -9.84 11.11 3.71
N LEU A 8 -9.66 11.76 4.85
CA LEU A 8 -10.07 11.28 6.18
C LEU A 8 -11.60 11.08 6.29
N LEU A 9 -12.40 12.05 5.84
CA LEU A 9 -13.87 11.97 5.90
C LEU A 9 -14.43 10.92 4.94
N ARG A 10 -13.81 10.71 3.77
CA ARG A 10 -14.18 9.63 2.85
C ARG A 10 -13.68 8.27 3.31
N SER A 11 -12.60 8.22 4.07
CA SER A 11 -11.95 6.97 4.51
C SER A 11 -12.50 6.41 5.82
N ARG A 12 -13.19 7.19 6.66
CA ARG A 12 -13.76 6.67 7.94
C ARG A 12 -14.67 5.44 7.81
N ARG A 13 -15.13 5.10 6.60
CA ARG A 13 -15.88 3.86 6.31
C ARG A 13 -15.05 2.76 5.65
N PHE A 14 -13.87 3.06 5.11
CA PHE A 14 -13.05 2.12 4.34
C PHE A 14 -11.64 1.94 4.90
N TYR A 15 -11.19 2.84 5.76
CA TYR A 15 -9.93 2.80 6.46
C TYR A 15 -10.23 3.17 7.91
N ALA A 16 -10.62 2.18 8.72
CA ALA A 16 -10.56 2.38 10.15
C ALA A 16 -9.11 2.75 10.47
N LEU A 17 -8.92 3.85 11.20
CA LEU A 17 -7.65 4.12 11.83
C LEU A 17 -7.31 2.93 12.71
N PRO A 18 -6.03 2.56 12.86
CA PRO A 18 -5.63 1.61 13.87
C PRO A 18 -6.33 2.02 15.17
N THR A 19 -6.90 1.06 15.89
CA THR A 19 -7.42 1.26 17.24
C THR A 19 -6.23 1.43 18.18
N LEU A 20 -5.44 2.47 17.95
CA LEU A 20 -4.54 3.00 18.94
C LEU A 20 -5.45 3.60 20.00
N GLU A 21 -5.28 3.22 21.26
CA GLU A 21 -5.85 3.93 22.39
C GLU A 21 -5.69 5.42 22.10
N ASP A 22 -6.76 6.20 22.20
CA ASP A 22 -6.87 7.62 21.82
C ASP A 22 -5.67 8.46 22.31
N THR A 23 -4.54 8.33 21.66
CA THR A 23 -3.38 9.18 21.88
C THR A 23 -3.40 10.31 20.87
N THR A 24 -4.38 11.18 20.99
CA THR A 24 -4.40 12.49 20.32
C THR A 24 -3.29 13.40 20.81
N GLU A 25 -2.39 12.90 21.64
CA GLU A 25 -1.27 13.66 22.19
C GLU A 25 -0.27 14.00 21.10
N ASP A 26 0.08 15.27 21.09
CA ASP A 26 1.14 15.79 20.23
C ASP A 26 2.51 15.21 20.64
N PHE A 27 3.37 14.94 19.66
CA PHE A 27 4.77 14.59 19.95
C PHE A 27 5.50 15.66 20.77
N LEU A 28 5.11 16.92 20.55
CA LEU A 28 5.63 18.05 21.31
C LEU A 28 4.45 18.92 21.77
N THR A 29 4.24 18.98 23.09
CA THR A 29 3.26 19.84 23.73
C THR A 29 3.94 21.11 24.21
N GLY A 30 3.68 22.23 23.53
CA GLY A 30 4.07 23.55 24.04
C GLY A 30 5.21 24.23 23.30
N GLU A 31 5.59 25.40 23.87
CA GLU A 31 6.66 26.27 23.38
C GLU A 31 8.02 25.70 23.76
N LEU A 32 8.96 25.71 22.81
CA LEU A 32 10.37 25.45 23.08
C LEU A 32 11.10 26.77 23.28
N ASP A 33 11.99 26.83 24.26
CA ASP A 33 12.77 28.04 24.56
C ASP A 33 13.62 28.47 23.36
N GLY A 34 13.45 29.74 22.97
CA GLY A 34 14.11 30.30 21.82
C GLY A 34 13.50 29.99 20.47
N TYR A 35 12.28 29.39 20.40
CA TYR A 35 11.58 29.11 19.17
C TYR A 35 10.22 29.79 19.06
N VAL A 36 9.85 30.21 17.84
CA VAL A 36 8.49 30.56 17.46
C VAL A 36 7.82 29.31 16.89
N LEU A 37 6.72 28.91 17.49
CA LEU A 37 5.91 27.79 17.08
C LEU A 37 4.83 28.23 16.09
N ARG A 38 4.68 27.47 15.00
CA ARG A 38 3.54 27.56 14.09
C ARG A 38 2.95 26.19 13.86
N ARG A 39 1.77 25.95 14.43
CA ARG A 39 1.01 24.73 14.23
C ARG A 39 0.23 24.80 12.92
N GLY A 40 0.41 23.81 12.05
CA GLY A 40 -0.42 23.54 10.89
C GLY A 40 -1.30 22.32 11.13
N GLU A 41 -2.04 21.92 10.12
CA GLU A 41 -2.96 20.77 10.17
C GLU A 41 -2.23 19.44 10.44
N TYR A 42 -1.08 19.25 9.81
CA TYR A 42 -0.30 18.00 9.88
C TYR A 42 1.08 18.19 10.52
N TRP A 43 1.70 19.37 10.37
CA TRP A 43 3.04 19.70 10.84
C TRP A 43 3.01 20.83 11.84
N THR A 44 3.79 20.70 12.92
CA THR A 44 4.18 21.84 13.75
C THR A 44 5.60 22.25 13.40
N SER A 45 5.77 23.52 13.05
CA SER A 45 7.06 24.12 12.68
C SER A 45 7.63 24.94 13.84
N TYR A 46 8.91 24.80 14.10
CA TYR A 46 9.68 25.51 15.11
C TYR A 46 10.76 26.34 14.43
N ARG A 47 10.66 27.65 14.54
CA ARG A 47 11.58 28.61 13.96
C ARG A 47 12.38 29.29 15.03
N LEU A 48 13.71 29.27 14.92
CA LEU A 48 14.61 29.89 15.87
C LEU A 48 14.42 31.41 15.88
N ILE A 49 14.30 32.01 17.07
CA ILE A 49 14.17 33.46 17.22
C ILE A 49 15.53 34.11 16.92
N GLY A 50 15.51 35.18 16.11
CA GLY A 50 16.73 35.93 15.77
C GLY A 50 17.68 35.22 14.79
N SER A 51 17.25 34.14 14.17
CA SER A 51 18.02 33.43 13.13
C SER A 51 17.23 33.40 11.82
N ASP A 52 17.87 33.75 10.72
CA ASP A 52 17.30 33.65 9.39
C ASP A 52 17.38 32.19 8.90
N ILE A 53 16.39 31.80 8.11
CA ILE A 53 16.39 30.52 7.43
C ILE A 53 16.71 30.73 5.95
N SER A 54 17.64 29.93 5.42
CA SER A 54 17.92 29.92 3.99
C SER A 54 16.64 29.62 3.16
N PRO A 55 16.48 30.19 1.97
CA PRO A 55 15.34 29.89 1.14
C PRO A 55 15.28 28.41 0.71
N GLN A 56 16.43 27.78 0.52
CA GLN A 56 16.58 26.38 0.13
C GLN A 56 17.91 25.79 0.62
N GLY A 57 18.02 24.46 0.57
CA GLY A 57 19.23 23.74 1.00
C GLY A 57 18.95 22.24 1.20
N TRP A 58 19.93 21.55 1.77
CA TRP A 58 19.81 20.15 2.15
C TRP A 58 18.96 20.02 3.41
N LYS A 59 17.80 19.39 3.26
CA LYS A 59 16.95 18.96 4.39
C LYS A 59 17.41 17.62 4.92
N ILE A 60 17.35 17.45 6.23
CA ILE A 60 17.45 16.14 6.85
C ILE A 60 16.05 15.70 7.24
N HIS A 61 15.62 14.55 6.76
CA HIS A 61 14.38 13.93 7.17
C HIS A 61 14.68 12.74 8.06
N ILE A 62 14.01 12.69 9.21
CA ILE A 62 14.09 11.57 10.14
C ILE A 62 12.83 10.74 9.98
N SER A 63 13.02 9.43 9.81
CA SER A 63 11.97 8.40 9.88
C SER A 63 12.13 7.57 11.15
N SER A 64 11.12 6.80 11.53
CA SER A 64 11.17 5.94 12.71
C SER A 64 10.29 4.70 12.52
N SER A 65 10.68 3.58 13.13
CA SER A 65 9.77 2.47 13.36
C SER A 65 8.64 2.90 14.30
N PRO A 66 7.47 2.22 14.29
CA PRO A 66 6.37 2.52 15.20
C PRO A 66 6.73 2.39 16.68
N THR A 67 7.64 1.47 17.01
CA THR A 67 8.04 1.17 18.39
C THR A 67 8.99 2.20 18.98
N ASP A 68 9.73 2.91 18.14
CA ASP A 68 10.85 3.75 18.54
C ASP A 68 10.55 5.26 18.44
N LEU A 69 9.30 5.63 18.09
CA LEU A 69 8.90 7.01 17.80
C LEU A 69 9.36 8.01 18.87
N ASP A 70 9.09 7.75 20.15
CA ASP A 70 9.41 8.69 21.24
C ASP A 70 10.90 8.85 21.44
N GLU A 71 11.63 7.73 21.38
CA GLU A 71 13.07 7.77 21.60
C GLU A 71 13.77 8.46 20.41
N VAL A 72 13.34 8.16 19.17
CA VAL A 72 13.86 8.85 17.98
C VAL A 72 13.57 10.35 18.03
N VAL A 73 12.38 10.76 18.47
CA VAL A 73 12.05 12.18 18.69
C VAL A 73 12.99 12.78 19.74
N THR A 74 13.12 12.15 20.89
CA THR A 74 13.96 12.62 22.01
C THR A 74 15.42 12.80 21.59
N GLN A 75 16.00 11.78 20.94
CA GLN A 75 17.39 11.83 20.49
C GLN A 75 17.62 12.86 19.39
N THR A 76 16.63 13.04 18.50
CA THR A 76 16.68 14.04 17.43
C THR A 76 16.60 15.46 18.02
N LEU A 77 15.70 15.70 18.95
CA LEU A 77 15.56 17.01 19.62
C LEU A 77 16.81 17.42 20.38
N ALA A 78 17.51 16.48 21.00
CA ALA A 78 18.79 16.78 21.68
C ALA A 78 19.83 17.34 20.69
N VAL A 79 19.89 16.83 19.43
CA VAL A 79 20.77 17.41 18.40
C VAL A 79 20.25 18.75 17.89
N ILE A 80 18.95 18.88 17.70
CA ILE A 80 18.33 20.14 17.28
C ILE A 80 18.64 21.27 18.29
N ASP A 81 18.56 20.99 19.57
CA ASP A 81 18.87 21.97 20.62
C ASP A 81 20.38 22.29 20.67
N GLU A 82 21.24 21.25 20.60
CA GLU A 82 22.70 21.42 20.61
C GLU A 82 23.19 22.35 19.48
N TYR A 83 22.63 22.19 18.27
CA TYR A 83 23.03 22.94 17.08
C TYR A 83 22.13 24.14 16.78
N ARG A 84 21.09 24.37 17.58
CA ARG A 84 20.11 25.46 17.40
C ARG A 84 19.55 25.50 15.98
N LEU A 85 18.74 24.50 15.60
CA LEU A 85 18.27 24.27 14.24
C LEU A 85 16.79 24.59 14.06
N HIS A 86 16.41 25.14 12.92
CA HIS A 86 15.01 25.17 12.50
C HIS A 86 14.52 23.78 12.15
N PHE A 87 13.30 23.43 12.54
CA PHE A 87 12.73 22.11 12.22
C PHE A 87 11.20 22.14 12.16
N LYS A 88 10.63 21.06 11.70
CA LYS A 88 9.22 20.73 11.86
C LYS A 88 9.05 19.26 12.19
N ILE A 89 7.98 18.94 12.92
CA ILE A 89 7.63 17.60 13.34
C ILE A 89 6.17 17.33 13.01
N VAL A 90 5.82 16.07 12.70
CA VAL A 90 4.43 15.62 12.59
C VAL A 90 3.71 15.86 13.92
N ASN A 91 2.46 16.31 13.87
CA ASN A 91 1.75 16.72 15.10
C ASN A 91 1.56 15.55 16.07
N THR A 92 0.97 14.45 15.59
CA THR A 92 0.55 13.33 16.44
C THR A 92 1.01 11.98 15.87
N ARG A 93 0.98 10.95 16.72
CA ARG A 93 1.20 9.56 16.29
C ARG A 93 0.21 9.14 15.20
N ASP A 94 -1.07 9.46 15.36
CA ASP A 94 -2.11 9.14 14.38
C ASP A 94 -1.80 9.77 13.01
N SER A 95 -1.35 11.02 13.00
CA SER A 95 -0.91 11.69 11.78
C SER A 95 0.28 10.97 11.12
N TYR A 96 1.24 10.49 11.93
CA TYR A 96 2.37 9.71 11.43
C TYR A 96 1.91 8.38 10.82
N PHE A 97 1.05 7.63 11.49
CA PHE A 97 0.52 6.37 10.98
C PHE A 97 -0.32 6.55 9.71
N LEU A 98 -1.16 7.58 9.67
CA LEU A 98 -1.92 7.93 8.46
C LEU A 98 -1.03 8.22 7.27
N ALA A 99 0.04 9.01 7.46
CA ALA A 99 1.00 9.31 6.40
C ALA A 99 1.81 8.09 5.95
N ASN A 100 1.90 7.06 6.79
CA ASN A 100 2.58 5.81 6.50
C ASN A 100 1.62 4.65 6.18
N SER A 101 0.31 4.89 6.09
CA SER A 101 -0.68 3.86 5.74
C SER A 101 -0.52 3.32 4.32
N LYS A 102 -1.11 2.15 4.03
CA LYS A 102 -1.02 1.43 2.73
C LYS A 102 -1.33 2.32 1.54
N ASN A 103 -2.31 3.23 1.67
CA ASN A 103 -2.75 4.09 0.58
C ASN A 103 -2.31 5.55 0.73
N ALA A 104 -1.39 5.84 1.65
CA ALA A 104 -0.82 7.18 1.81
C ALA A 104 0.00 7.60 0.59
N ASN A 105 0.17 8.92 0.45
CA ASN A 105 1.01 9.46 -0.61
C ASN A 105 2.48 9.11 -0.36
N ARG A 106 3.08 8.37 -1.29
CA ARG A 106 4.46 7.89 -1.23
C ARG A 106 5.50 8.99 -1.10
N THR A 107 5.23 10.19 -1.59
CA THR A 107 6.19 11.31 -1.58
C THR A 107 6.34 11.96 -0.22
N SER A 108 5.33 11.80 0.66
CA SER A 108 5.34 12.34 2.03
C SER A 108 5.53 11.26 3.10
N ALA A 109 5.38 9.99 2.73
CA ALA A 109 5.52 8.88 3.67
C ALA A 109 6.94 8.78 4.27
N GLY A 110 7.03 8.29 5.50
CA GLY A 110 8.29 8.09 6.23
C GLY A 110 8.78 9.30 7.03
N LYS A 111 8.31 10.51 6.74
CA LYS A 111 8.85 11.75 7.32
C LYS A 111 8.22 12.03 8.69
N LEU A 112 8.98 11.85 9.78
CA LEU A 112 8.60 12.19 11.16
C LEU A 112 9.04 13.60 11.51
N ILE A 113 10.34 13.92 11.32
CA ILE A 113 10.93 15.23 11.58
C ILE A 113 11.64 15.70 10.31
N THR A 114 11.55 16.99 10.02
CA THR A 114 12.35 17.64 8.97
C THR A 114 13.20 18.74 9.61
N ILE A 115 14.51 18.67 9.43
CA ILE A 115 15.49 19.60 9.97
C ILE A 115 16.07 20.44 8.82
N TYR A 116 16.34 21.72 9.09
CA TYR A 116 16.80 22.70 8.12
C TYR A 116 18.15 23.28 8.55
N PRO A 117 19.27 22.54 8.45
CA PRO A 117 20.59 23.04 8.75
C PRO A 117 21.07 24.01 7.66
N ASP A 118 21.97 24.91 8.00
CA ASP A 118 22.74 25.63 7.00
C ASP A 118 23.80 24.71 6.35
N LYS A 119 24.38 25.15 5.23
CA LYS A 119 25.39 24.36 4.48
C LYS A 119 26.62 24.04 5.34
N ALA A 120 27.06 24.96 6.21
CA ALA A 120 28.27 24.82 7.01
C ALA A 120 28.10 23.82 8.17
N SER A 121 26.90 23.68 8.70
CA SER A 121 26.56 22.77 9.80
C SER A 121 26.06 21.41 9.33
N PHE A 122 25.60 21.26 8.08
CA PHE A 122 24.90 20.06 7.58
C PHE A 122 25.63 18.76 7.92
N GLU A 123 26.91 18.61 7.53
CA GLU A 123 27.64 17.34 7.77
C GLU A 123 27.83 17.06 9.27
N LYS A 124 28.09 18.09 10.08
CA LYS A 124 28.25 17.95 11.53
C LYS A 124 26.95 17.48 12.19
N VAL A 125 25.83 18.06 11.76
CA VAL A 125 24.48 17.68 12.25
C VAL A 125 24.17 16.25 11.88
N VAL A 126 24.46 15.84 10.63
CA VAL A 126 24.25 14.44 10.19
C VAL A 126 25.09 13.47 11.00
N ILE A 127 26.35 13.77 11.28
CA ILE A 127 27.25 12.92 12.07
C ILE A 127 26.70 12.79 13.52
N ALA A 128 26.27 13.90 14.12
CA ALA A 128 25.69 13.90 15.46
C ALA A 128 24.39 13.06 15.52
N LEU A 129 23.49 13.26 14.56
CA LEU A 129 22.27 12.46 14.42
C LEU A 129 22.58 10.98 14.22
N ALA A 130 23.52 10.64 13.32
CA ALA A 130 23.89 9.26 13.06
C ALA A 130 24.46 8.55 14.29
N SER A 131 25.22 9.26 15.12
CA SER A 131 25.74 8.72 16.39
C SER A 131 24.62 8.34 17.36
N ARG A 132 23.59 9.18 17.47
CA ARG A 132 22.47 8.98 18.41
C ARG A 132 21.41 8.02 17.86
N LEU A 133 21.16 8.05 16.55
CA LEU A 133 20.11 7.28 15.90
C LEU A 133 20.57 5.92 15.36
N LYS A 134 21.83 5.54 15.56
CA LYS A 134 22.38 4.25 15.11
C LYS A 134 21.59 3.01 15.57
N PRO A 135 21.00 2.97 16.78
CA PRO A 135 20.23 1.80 17.24
C PRO A 135 18.85 1.65 16.60
N PHE A 136 18.34 2.66 15.90
CA PHE A 136 16.96 2.74 15.46
C PHE A 136 16.80 2.50 13.96
N ASP A 137 15.65 1.94 13.60
CA ASP A 137 15.22 1.71 12.23
C ASP A 137 14.02 2.61 11.88
N GLY A 138 13.81 2.78 10.57
CA GLY A 138 12.65 3.50 10.05
C GLY A 138 12.38 3.18 8.58
N PRO A 139 11.21 3.58 8.06
CA PRO A 139 10.90 3.41 6.65
C PRO A 139 11.86 4.22 5.78
N GLU A 140 12.24 3.65 4.65
CA GLU A 140 12.92 4.41 3.60
C GLU A 140 12.01 5.55 3.11
N ILE A 141 12.57 6.74 2.91
CA ILE A 141 11.87 7.87 2.29
C ILE A 141 12.18 7.87 0.80
N LEU A 142 11.25 7.42 -0.01
CA LEU A 142 11.45 7.08 -1.43
C LEU A 142 11.87 8.26 -2.32
N THR A 143 11.69 9.49 -1.85
CA THR A 143 12.05 10.72 -2.57
C THR A 143 13.39 11.28 -2.16
N ASP A 144 14.10 10.60 -1.25
CA ASP A 144 15.28 11.14 -0.59
C ASP A 144 16.50 10.22 -0.75
N LEU A 145 17.69 10.76 -0.62
CA LEU A 145 18.92 9.99 -0.54
C LEU A 145 19.03 9.30 0.82
N PRO A 146 19.51 8.04 0.88
CA PRO A 146 19.70 7.32 2.13
C PRO A 146 20.89 7.89 2.93
N GLY A 147 20.66 8.21 4.20
CA GLY A 147 21.70 8.66 5.13
C GLY A 147 22.62 7.55 5.62
N PRO A 148 23.50 7.85 6.61
CA PRO A 148 24.46 6.87 7.15
C PRO A 148 23.81 5.81 8.05
N VAL A 149 22.58 6.04 8.54
CA VAL A 149 21.78 5.10 9.32
C VAL A 149 20.35 5.04 8.76
N PRO A 150 19.60 3.95 8.98
CA PRO A 150 18.31 3.71 8.32
C PRO A 150 17.26 4.80 8.47
N CYS A 151 17.22 5.48 9.62
CA CYS A 151 16.22 6.51 9.90
C CYS A 151 16.61 7.92 9.44
N ILE A 152 17.77 8.12 8.79
CA ILE A 152 18.23 9.43 8.28
C ILE A 152 18.17 9.46 6.75
N HIS A 153 17.56 10.50 6.21
CA HIS A 153 17.45 10.70 4.75
C HIS A 153 17.71 12.17 4.40
N PHE A 154 18.13 12.42 3.16
CA PHE A 154 18.49 13.75 2.70
C PHE A 154 17.75 14.12 1.43
N ARG A 155 17.32 15.38 1.35
CA ARG A 155 16.78 15.95 0.14
C ARG A 155 17.17 17.42 0.01
N TYR A 156 17.67 17.81 -1.15
CA TYR A 156 17.76 19.23 -1.50
C TYR A 156 16.37 19.79 -1.82
N GLY A 157 16.03 20.98 -1.31
CA GLY A 157 14.71 21.56 -1.54
C GLY A 157 14.47 22.87 -0.79
N ALA A 158 13.34 23.51 -1.09
CA ALA A 158 12.94 24.78 -0.50
C ALA A 158 12.68 24.65 1.02
N PHE A 159 13.30 25.50 1.84
CA PHE A 159 13.08 25.60 3.28
C PHE A 159 11.87 26.49 3.60
N VAL A 160 11.63 27.47 2.74
CA VAL A 160 10.44 28.31 2.76
C VAL A 160 9.65 28.10 1.47
N PRO A 161 8.30 28.23 1.50
CA PRO A 161 7.50 28.08 0.28
C PRO A 161 7.91 29.13 -0.75
N MET A 162 8.37 28.68 -1.91
CA MET A 162 8.58 29.50 -3.10
C MET A 162 7.64 28.99 -4.18
N VAL A 163 6.85 29.86 -4.79
CA VAL A 163 5.87 29.51 -5.82
C VAL A 163 6.03 30.42 -7.01
N ASN A 164 5.89 29.89 -8.22
CA ASN A 164 5.84 30.66 -9.45
C ASN A 164 4.46 31.31 -9.68
N ALA A 165 4.30 32.01 -10.79
CA ALA A 165 3.06 32.66 -11.17
C ALA A 165 1.87 31.67 -11.35
N ASP A 166 2.16 30.42 -11.67
CA ASP A 166 1.18 29.35 -11.86
C ASP A 166 0.83 28.64 -10.53
N GLY A 167 1.43 29.05 -9.41
CA GLY A 167 1.19 28.45 -8.09
C GLY A 167 1.96 27.15 -7.84
N GLU A 168 2.92 26.80 -8.68
CA GLU A 168 3.77 25.61 -8.49
C GLU A 168 4.90 25.89 -7.51
N TYR A 169 5.22 24.90 -6.67
CA TYR A 169 6.39 24.97 -5.78
C TYR A 169 7.68 24.94 -6.58
N CYS A 170 8.61 25.82 -6.24
CA CYS A 170 9.83 26.04 -6.97
C CYS A 170 11.07 26.01 -6.08
N LEU A 171 12.23 25.88 -6.74
CA LEU A 171 13.58 26.14 -6.24
C LEU A 171 14.19 27.28 -7.03
N LEU A 172 15.25 27.88 -6.51
CA LEU A 172 16.12 28.81 -7.24
C LEU A 172 17.21 28.00 -7.94
N ASN A 173 17.40 28.24 -9.23
CA ASN A 173 18.59 27.77 -9.95
C ASN A 173 19.80 28.66 -9.66
N ASP A 174 20.97 28.36 -10.27
CA ASP A 174 22.20 29.12 -10.07
C ASP A 174 22.10 30.57 -10.59
N ASP A 175 21.20 30.83 -11.53
CA ASP A 175 20.93 32.16 -12.07
C ASP A 175 19.91 32.96 -11.23
N GLY A 176 19.34 32.34 -10.21
CA GLY A 176 18.32 32.93 -9.32
C GLY A 176 16.89 32.85 -9.85
N ASP A 177 16.64 32.09 -10.93
CA ASP A 177 15.32 31.90 -11.50
C ASP A 177 14.55 30.79 -10.76
N LEU A 178 13.22 30.92 -10.69
CA LEU A 178 12.33 29.92 -10.13
C LEU A 178 12.15 28.75 -11.09
N VAL A 179 12.59 27.55 -10.69
CA VAL A 179 12.39 26.29 -11.42
C VAL A 179 11.52 25.33 -10.60
N PRO A 180 10.62 24.53 -11.23
CA PRO A 180 9.70 23.65 -10.49
C PRO A 180 10.45 22.65 -9.59
N ASP A 181 10.04 22.55 -8.30
CA ASP A 181 10.50 21.52 -7.35
C ASP A 181 9.79 20.20 -7.65
N ARG A 182 10.40 19.35 -8.46
CA ARG A 182 9.87 18.02 -8.83
C ARG A 182 10.02 17.04 -7.67
N ARG A 183 9.05 17.08 -6.76
CA ARG A 183 9.08 16.26 -5.52
C ARG A 183 8.84 14.76 -5.74
N GLU A 184 8.45 14.34 -6.94
CA GLU A 184 8.06 12.96 -7.24
C GLU A 184 9.24 12.08 -7.65
N VAL A 185 10.36 12.67 -8.04
CA VAL A 185 11.54 11.97 -8.54
C VAL A 185 12.73 12.27 -7.65
N LEU A 186 13.41 11.20 -7.20
CA LEU A 186 14.73 11.33 -6.61
C LEU A 186 15.72 11.65 -7.75
N ASP A 187 16.12 12.90 -7.86
CA ASP A 187 17.18 13.33 -8.80
C ASP A 187 18.37 13.88 -8.02
N PRO A 188 19.39 13.06 -7.78
CA PRO A 188 20.60 13.50 -7.07
C PRO A 188 21.41 14.54 -7.85
N VAL A 189 21.17 14.70 -9.15
CA VAL A 189 21.94 15.60 -10.03
C VAL A 189 21.39 17.03 -10.01
N GLN A 190 20.15 17.26 -9.60
CA GLN A 190 19.54 18.61 -9.52
C GLN A 190 20.00 19.43 -8.33
N SER A 191 20.92 18.94 -7.50
CA SER A 191 21.47 19.71 -6.40
C SER A 191 22.66 20.56 -6.88
N PRO A 192 22.59 21.88 -6.75
CA PRO A 192 23.72 22.76 -7.08
C PRO A 192 24.92 22.60 -6.11
N GLU A 193 24.74 21.90 -4.99
CA GLU A 193 25.72 21.73 -3.94
C GLU A 193 26.19 20.29 -3.80
N THR A 194 27.01 19.83 -4.76
CA THR A 194 27.51 18.44 -4.82
C THR A 194 28.85 18.19 -4.12
N ASP A 195 29.44 19.19 -3.48
CA ASP A 195 30.74 19.11 -2.81
C ASP A 195 30.72 18.50 -1.39
N LEU A 196 29.54 18.18 -0.86
CA LEU A 196 29.39 17.55 0.45
C LEU A 196 29.71 16.05 0.40
N LYS A 197 30.74 15.61 1.13
CA LYS A 197 31.19 14.22 1.15
C LYS A 197 30.06 13.25 1.52
N ILE A 198 29.27 13.60 2.52
CA ILE A 198 28.19 12.74 3.02
C ILE A 198 27.06 12.53 1.97
N VAL A 199 26.87 13.52 1.07
CA VAL A 199 25.93 13.40 -0.05
C VAL A 199 26.48 12.46 -1.12
N HIS A 200 27.79 12.54 -1.44
CA HIS A 200 28.42 11.59 -2.36
C HIS A 200 28.34 10.15 -1.85
N GLU A 201 28.57 9.95 -0.55
CA GLU A 201 28.42 8.63 0.08
C GLU A 201 26.95 8.13 0.04
N ALA A 202 25.97 9.03 0.19
CA ALA A 202 24.57 8.70 0.07
C ALA A 202 24.18 8.27 -1.36
N VAL A 203 24.67 8.98 -2.37
CA VAL A 203 24.51 8.60 -3.78
C VAL A 203 25.15 7.26 -4.07
N ALA A 204 26.36 7.00 -3.57
CA ALA A 204 27.03 5.70 -3.72
C ALA A 204 26.23 4.55 -3.05
N ARG A 205 25.66 4.78 -1.85
CA ARG A 205 24.75 3.81 -1.19
C ARG A 205 23.52 3.51 -2.02
N LEU A 206 22.90 4.54 -2.60
CA LEU A 206 21.74 4.36 -3.49
C LEU A 206 22.10 3.53 -4.72
N GLN A 207 23.25 3.78 -5.34
CA GLN A 207 23.72 3.07 -6.55
C GLN A 207 24.20 1.64 -6.28
N SER A 208 24.78 1.38 -5.10
CA SER A 208 25.20 0.03 -4.68
C SER A 208 24.04 -0.88 -4.29
N GLY A 209 22.82 -0.37 -4.41
CA GLY A 209 21.58 -0.92 -3.88
C GLY A 209 21.22 -2.34 -4.31
N ARG A 210 20.12 -2.74 -3.85
CA ARG A 210 19.33 -3.99 -3.90
C ARG A 210 19.55 -4.78 -5.18
N THR A 211 20.36 -5.83 -5.14
CA THR A 211 20.48 -6.79 -6.22
C THR A 211 19.52 -7.97 -5.97
N LEU A 212 18.40 -7.97 -6.66
CA LEU A 212 17.60 -9.18 -6.88
C LEU A 212 18.01 -9.72 -8.25
N ASP A 213 18.24 -11.02 -8.33
CA ASP A 213 18.56 -11.68 -9.59
C ASP A 213 17.28 -11.87 -10.43
N VAL A 214 16.75 -10.75 -10.91
CA VAL A 214 15.57 -10.69 -11.77
C VAL A 214 15.85 -9.78 -12.98
N SER A 215 15.24 -10.10 -14.11
CA SER A 215 15.33 -9.33 -15.35
C SER A 215 13.95 -8.98 -15.91
N ASN A 216 13.87 -8.12 -16.93
CA ASN A 216 12.65 -7.74 -17.64
C ASN A 216 11.55 -7.23 -16.68
N VAL A 217 11.94 -6.43 -15.68
CA VAL A 217 11.05 -5.95 -14.62
C VAL A 217 10.10 -4.89 -15.17
N THR A 218 8.79 -5.13 -15.00
CA THR A 218 7.72 -4.22 -15.42
C THR A 218 6.74 -4.01 -14.28
N LEU A 219 6.48 -2.74 -13.94
CA LEU A 219 5.55 -2.38 -12.86
C LEU A 219 4.11 -2.76 -13.23
N VAL A 220 3.42 -3.46 -12.33
CA VAL A 220 1.99 -3.79 -12.42
C VAL A 220 1.17 -2.87 -11.52
N LYS A 221 1.55 -2.74 -10.24
CA LYS A 221 0.86 -1.93 -9.24
C LYS A 221 1.85 -1.44 -8.20
N GLN A 222 1.57 -0.26 -7.66
CA GLN A 222 2.41 0.36 -6.64
C GLN A 222 1.55 1.05 -5.57
N SER A 223 1.95 0.94 -4.30
CA SER A 223 1.34 1.63 -3.17
C SER A 223 2.43 2.05 -2.18
N ASN A 224 2.05 2.68 -1.07
CA ASN A 224 3.01 2.97 0.00
C ASN A 224 3.51 1.70 0.71
N ALA A 225 2.78 0.60 0.61
CA ALA A 225 3.19 -0.69 1.18
C ALA A 225 4.28 -1.41 0.36
N GLY A 226 4.47 -1.03 -0.92
CA GLY A 226 5.41 -1.70 -1.81
C GLY A 226 4.96 -1.69 -3.26
N GLY A 227 5.35 -2.71 -4.01
CA GLY A 227 5.02 -2.81 -5.43
C GLY A 227 4.90 -4.25 -5.91
N ILE A 228 4.14 -4.43 -6.99
CA ILE A 228 4.00 -5.70 -7.70
C ILE A 228 4.54 -5.49 -9.11
N TYR A 229 5.40 -6.38 -9.54
CA TYR A 229 6.08 -6.33 -10.83
C TYR A 229 5.98 -7.67 -11.54
N ARG A 230 5.90 -7.64 -12.86
CA ARG A 230 6.24 -8.81 -13.67
C ARG A 230 7.73 -8.80 -13.92
N CYS A 231 8.34 -9.97 -13.90
CA CYS A 231 9.78 -10.13 -14.12
C CYS A 231 10.08 -11.49 -14.75
N THR A 232 11.37 -11.70 -15.04
CA THR A 232 11.94 -12.99 -15.36
C THR A 232 12.86 -13.41 -14.23
N PHE A 233 12.64 -14.60 -13.66
CA PHE A 233 13.46 -15.22 -12.63
C PHE A 233 13.85 -16.63 -13.08
N ASP A 234 15.13 -16.97 -13.04
CA ASP A 234 15.68 -18.24 -13.58
C ASP A 234 15.16 -18.58 -14.99
N GLY A 235 15.08 -17.57 -15.87
CA GLY A 235 14.62 -17.69 -17.24
C GLY A 235 13.11 -17.91 -17.40
N LYS A 236 12.32 -17.87 -16.34
CA LYS A 236 10.86 -18.07 -16.34
C LYS A 236 10.12 -16.79 -15.98
N LYS A 237 8.90 -16.65 -16.54
CA LYS A 237 7.99 -15.56 -16.16
C LYS A 237 7.59 -15.70 -14.70
N ALA A 238 7.63 -14.59 -13.97
CA ALA A 238 7.37 -14.54 -12.55
C ALA A 238 6.72 -13.21 -12.15
N PHE A 239 6.11 -13.20 -10.96
CA PHE A 239 5.73 -11.99 -10.26
C PHE A 239 6.69 -11.76 -9.10
N LEU A 240 7.13 -10.51 -8.97
CA LEU A 240 7.87 -10.00 -7.82
C LEU A 240 6.95 -9.09 -7.03
N LYS A 241 6.71 -9.41 -5.76
CA LYS A 241 6.03 -8.56 -4.79
C LYS A 241 7.04 -8.03 -3.78
N LEU A 242 7.16 -6.71 -3.69
CA LEU A 242 7.98 -6.03 -2.69
C LEU A 242 7.09 -5.50 -1.58
N GLY A 243 7.44 -5.79 -0.34
CA GLY A 243 6.81 -5.25 0.87
C GLY A 243 7.80 -4.39 1.63
N ARG A 244 7.46 -3.12 1.85
CA ARG A 244 8.31 -2.15 2.55
C ARG A 244 8.27 -2.39 4.06
N LYS A 245 9.44 -2.33 4.71
CA LYS A 245 9.55 -2.34 6.16
C LYS A 245 9.12 -0.99 6.71
N PHE A 246 8.41 -1.00 7.84
CA PHE A 246 7.93 0.16 8.58
C PHE A 246 7.06 1.14 7.77
N ALA A 247 6.50 0.71 6.65
CA ALA A 247 5.62 1.52 5.81
C ALA A 247 4.45 0.71 5.24
N GLY A 248 3.40 1.43 4.83
CA GLY A 248 2.22 0.80 4.26
C GLY A 248 1.35 0.12 5.31
N PHE A 249 1.26 0.69 6.51
CA PHE A 249 0.49 0.12 7.61
C PHE A 249 -0.97 -0.11 7.25
N ASP A 250 -1.49 -1.25 7.68
CA ASP A 250 -2.91 -1.52 7.80
C ASP A 250 -3.43 -1.04 9.18
N GLN A 251 -4.69 -1.37 9.50
CA GLN A 251 -5.29 -1.00 10.78
C GLN A 251 -4.71 -1.74 12.00
N ASP A 252 -4.08 -2.90 11.77
CA ASP A 252 -3.43 -3.70 12.82
C ASP A 252 -1.94 -3.34 12.96
N LEU A 253 -1.51 -2.24 12.30
CA LEU A 253 -0.13 -1.75 12.22
C LEU A 253 0.85 -2.72 11.55
N ASN A 254 0.35 -3.67 10.77
CA ASN A 254 1.21 -4.52 9.95
C ASN A 254 1.74 -3.72 8.75
N ASP A 255 3.04 -3.73 8.56
CA ASP A 255 3.69 -3.07 7.42
C ASP A 255 3.65 -3.93 6.14
N GLY A 256 4.16 -3.38 5.04
CA GLY A 256 4.22 -4.10 3.78
C GLY A 256 5.07 -5.38 3.84
N ALA A 257 6.16 -5.36 4.61
CA ALA A 257 7.06 -6.51 4.78
C ALA A 257 6.39 -7.64 5.54
N PHE A 258 5.65 -7.33 6.61
CA PHE A 258 4.85 -8.31 7.35
C PHE A 258 3.85 -9.02 6.43
N ARG A 259 3.09 -8.26 5.63
CA ARG A 259 2.08 -8.84 4.73
C ARG A 259 2.69 -9.73 3.65
N VAL A 260 3.84 -9.36 3.08
CA VAL A 260 4.55 -10.23 2.12
C VAL A 260 5.06 -11.52 2.77
N LYS A 261 5.54 -11.46 4.03
CA LYS A 261 5.91 -12.64 4.80
C LYS A 261 4.70 -13.52 5.14
N ASN A 262 3.56 -12.89 5.47
CA ASN A 262 2.30 -13.62 5.69
C ASN A 262 1.89 -14.37 4.42
N GLU A 263 1.85 -13.69 3.26
CA GLU A 263 1.54 -14.32 1.98
C GLU A 263 2.46 -15.52 1.69
N HIS A 264 3.76 -15.37 1.88
CA HIS A 264 4.71 -16.50 1.76
C HIS A 264 4.35 -17.67 2.67
N THR A 265 3.97 -17.40 3.92
CA THR A 265 3.59 -18.42 4.90
C THR A 265 2.36 -19.20 4.44
N GLN A 266 1.33 -18.50 3.97
CA GLN A 266 0.10 -19.11 3.50
C GLN A 266 0.30 -19.91 2.20
N LEU A 267 1.06 -19.36 1.24
CA LEU A 267 1.43 -20.08 0.02
C LEU A 267 2.23 -21.35 0.31
N SER A 268 3.11 -21.31 1.31
CA SER A 268 3.90 -22.48 1.73
C SER A 268 3.02 -23.60 2.33
N ARG A 269 1.97 -23.25 3.07
CA ARG A 269 0.96 -24.21 3.57
C ARG A 269 0.18 -24.86 2.43
N LEU A 270 -0.07 -24.12 1.38
CA LEU A 270 -0.90 -24.54 0.24
C LEU A 270 -0.08 -25.18 -0.90
N ILE A 271 1.21 -25.41 -0.74
CA ILE A 271 2.12 -25.87 -1.82
C ILE A 271 1.64 -27.14 -2.51
N SER A 272 1.03 -28.08 -1.78
CA SER A 272 0.51 -29.34 -2.31
C SER A 272 -0.90 -29.27 -2.87
N SER A 273 -1.59 -28.13 -2.67
CA SER A 273 -2.99 -27.97 -3.07
C SER A 273 -3.19 -27.80 -4.58
N GLY A 274 -2.17 -27.30 -5.28
CA GLY A 274 -2.28 -26.88 -6.69
C GLY A 274 -3.30 -25.76 -6.90
N ALA A 275 -3.67 -25.02 -5.82
CA ALA A 275 -4.65 -23.96 -5.86
C ALA A 275 -4.02 -22.55 -5.87
N THR A 276 -2.69 -22.46 -5.85
CA THR A 276 -1.94 -21.20 -5.75
C THR A 276 -0.70 -21.24 -6.63
N PRO A 277 -0.14 -20.08 -7.01
CA PRO A 277 1.17 -20.01 -7.63
C PRO A 277 2.24 -20.62 -6.71
N ARG A 278 3.28 -21.20 -7.30
CA ARG A 278 4.42 -21.70 -6.54
C ARG A 278 5.30 -20.53 -6.11
N VAL A 279 5.76 -20.56 -4.87
CA VAL A 279 6.82 -19.69 -4.39
C VAL A 279 8.14 -20.11 -5.04
N LEU A 280 8.84 -19.17 -5.64
CA LEU A 280 10.16 -19.36 -6.25
C LEU A 280 11.26 -18.86 -5.33
N ALA A 281 11.07 -17.72 -4.67
CA ALA A 281 12.02 -17.19 -3.70
C ALA A 281 11.34 -16.23 -2.70
N LEU A 282 11.91 -16.16 -1.48
CA LEU A 282 11.68 -15.10 -0.51
C LEU A 282 13.04 -14.54 -0.10
N THR A 283 13.22 -13.23 -0.21
CA THR A 283 14.49 -12.56 0.11
C THR A 283 14.25 -11.36 1.01
N GLU A 284 14.93 -11.29 2.13
CA GLU A 284 14.99 -10.08 2.94
C GLU A 284 16.03 -9.10 2.39
N LEU A 285 15.58 -7.89 2.11
CA LEU A 285 16.42 -6.77 1.74
C LEU A 285 16.57 -5.81 2.94
N ALA A 286 17.45 -4.83 2.83
CA ALA A 286 17.66 -3.86 3.90
C ALA A 286 16.34 -3.16 4.30
N THR A 287 15.58 -2.67 3.31
CA THR A 287 14.37 -1.85 3.51
C THR A 287 13.07 -2.54 3.10
N ASP A 288 13.15 -3.75 2.50
CA ASP A 288 11.99 -4.46 1.96
C ASP A 288 12.08 -5.96 2.20
N VAL A 289 10.98 -6.64 1.91
CA VAL A 289 10.93 -8.10 1.71
C VAL A 289 10.45 -8.35 0.28
N ALA A 290 11.13 -9.21 -0.43
CA ALA A 290 10.84 -9.60 -1.80
C ALA A 290 10.31 -11.04 -1.85
N LEU A 291 9.11 -11.23 -2.37
CA LEU A 291 8.52 -12.53 -2.67
C LEU A 291 8.43 -12.70 -4.18
N ILE A 292 8.97 -13.79 -4.69
CA ILE A 292 8.89 -14.16 -6.12
C ILE A 292 8.01 -15.40 -6.25
N THR A 293 6.99 -15.31 -7.09
CA THR A 293 6.06 -16.40 -7.41
C THR A 293 6.02 -16.64 -8.92
N GLU A 294 5.64 -17.83 -9.34
CA GLU A 294 5.44 -18.13 -10.76
C GLU A 294 4.31 -17.29 -11.38
N ASP A 295 4.42 -16.92 -12.65
CA ASP A 295 3.31 -16.37 -13.42
C ASP A 295 2.54 -17.54 -14.04
N LEU A 296 1.28 -17.73 -13.61
CA LEU A 296 0.40 -18.80 -14.11
C LEU A 296 -0.13 -18.51 -15.53
N GLU A 297 0.12 -17.31 -16.05
CA GLU A 297 -0.38 -16.85 -17.36
C GLU A 297 -1.92 -16.99 -17.52
N CYS A 298 -2.65 -16.91 -16.41
CA CYS A 298 -4.11 -17.01 -16.35
C CYS A 298 -4.75 -15.61 -16.35
N LEU A 299 -6.03 -15.55 -16.67
CA LEU A 299 -6.87 -14.35 -16.52
C LEU A 299 -7.44 -14.29 -15.11
N ASP A 300 -7.51 -13.12 -14.51
CA ASP A 300 -8.38 -12.93 -13.35
C ASP A 300 -9.86 -12.98 -13.77
N LEU A 301 -10.77 -13.25 -12.81
CA LEU A 301 -12.20 -13.40 -13.12
C LEU A 301 -12.82 -12.10 -13.65
N HIS A 302 -12.24 -10.95 -13.36
CA HIS A 302 -12.69 -9.68 -13.92
C HIS A 302 -12.36 -9.57 -15.41
N GLN A 303 -11.14 -10.01 -15.78
CA GLN A 303 -10.70 -10.12 -17.19
C GLN A 303 -11.48 -11.21 -17.93
N PHE A 304 -11.69 -12.37 -17.30
CA PHE A 304 -12.53 -13.45 -17.82
C PHE A 304 -13.93 -12.94 -18.14
N LYS A 305 -14.59 -12.26 -17.19
CA LYS A 305 -15.90 -11.64 -17.40
C LYS A 305 -15.86 -10.62 -18.54
N LYS A 306 -14.90 -9.69 -18.54
CA LYS A 306 -14.77 -8.66 -19.58
C LYS A 306 -14.64 -9.25 -20.98
N ALA A 307 -13.93 -10.37 -21.11
CA ALA A 307 -13.71 -11.03 -22.39
C ALA A 307 -14.93 -11.80 -22.90
N LYS A 308 -15.78 -12.34 -22.00
CA LYS A 308 -16.78 -13.33 -22.35
C LYS A 308 -18.22 -12.95 -22.04
N PHE A 309 -18.47 -11.96 -21.18
CA PHE A 309 -19.81 -11.54 -20.78
C PHE A 309 -20.63 -11.07 -22.00
N PRO A 310 -21.80 -11.66 -22.24
CA PRO A 310 -22.59 -11.37 -23.44
C PRO A 310 -23.40 -10.08 -23.28
N LEU A 311 -22.70 -8.92 -23.26
CA LEU A 311 -23.30 -7.60 -23.01
C LEU A 311 -24.44 -7.25 -23.99
N TYR A 312 -24.39 -7.78 -25.22
CA TYR A 312 -25.39 -7.54 -26.27
C TYR A 312 -26.22 -8.77 -26.57
N ALA A 313 -26.32 -9.68 -25.59
CA ALA A 313 -27.16 -10.90 -25.77
C ALA A 313 -28.59 -10.53 -26.10
N ARG A 314 -29.16 -11.27 -27.08
CA ARG A 314 -30.55 -11.11 -27.55
C ARG A 314 -31.46 -12.23 -27.08
N ASN A 315 -30.90 -13.38 -26.80
CA ASN A 315 -31.65 -14.57 -26.40
C ASN A 315 -30.77 -15.59 -25.66
N GLY A 316 -31.33 -16.72 -25.31
CA GLY A 316 -30.64 -17.78 -24.60
C GLY A 316 -29.45 -18.39 -25.30
N ASP A 317 -29.39 -18.36 -26.64
CA ASP A 317 -28.24 -18.93 -27.39
C ASP A 317 -26.96 -18.16 -27.11
N ASP A 318 -27.05 -16.84 -26.83
CA ASP A 318 -25.92 -16.01 -26.47
C ASP A 318 -25.49 -16.28 -25.00
N TRP A 319 -26.45 -16.57 -24.11
CA TRP A 319 -26.19 -16.79 -22.69
C TRP A 319 -25.72 -18.19 -22.36
N VAL A 320 -26.21 -19.22 -22.99
CA VAL A 320 -25.95 -20.62 -22.63
C VAL A 320 -24.47 -20.99 -22.65
N PRO A 321 -23.66 -20.62 -23.67
CA PRO A 321 -22.23 -20.89 -23.64
C PRO A 321 -21.53 -20.24 -22.49
N TYR A 322 -21.81 -18.95 -22.24
CA TYR A 322 -21.20 -18.16 -21.15
C TYR A 322 -21.57 -18.72 -19.77
N LEU A 323 -22.87 -18.96 -19.50
CA LEU A 323 -23.33 -19.46 -18.21
C LEU A 323 -22.79 -20.85 -17.89
N ARG A 324 -22.54 -21.70 -18.91
CA ARG A 324 -21.87 -22.98 -18.72
C ARG A 324 -20.45 -22.82 -18.24
N GLU A 325 -19.70 -21.88 -18.81
CA GLU A 325 -18.34 -21.56 -18.33
C GLU A 325 -18.36 -20.96 -16.92
N VAL A 326 -19.29 -20.04 -16.64
CA VAL A 326 -19.47 -19.50 -15.30
C VAL A 326 -19.77 -20.61 -14.28
N LEU A 327 -20.68 -21.54 -14.60
CA LEU A 327 -20.99 -22.67 -13.72
C LEU A 327 -19.77 -23.57 -13.47
N LYS A 328 -18.97 -23.82 -14.51
CA LYS A 328 -17.73 -24.59 -14.39
C LYS A 328 -16.74 -23.91 -13.45
N VAL A 329 -16.46 -22.62 -13.68
CA VAL A 329 -15.58 -21.79 -12.83
C VAL A 329 -16.12 -21.74 -11.40
N ALA A 330 -17.40 -21.46 -11.19
CA ALA A 330 -18.02 -21.40 -9.87
C ALA A 330 -17.91 -22.73 -9.10
N THR A 331 -18.13 -23.86 -9.78
CA THR A 331 -18.00 -25.19 -9.17
C THR A 331 -16.55 -25.50 -8.78
N ARG A 332 -15.58 -25.09 -9.59
CA ARG A 332 -14.16 -25.22 -9.26
C ARG A 332 -13.77 -24.32 -8.09
N LEU A 333 -14.24 -23.07 -8.11
CA LEU A 333 -13.99 -22.09 -7.05
C LEU A 333 -14.50 -22.59 -5.70
N GLU A 334 -15.74 -23.12 -5.62
CA GLU A 334 -16.30 -23.73 -4.41
C GLU A 334 -15.38 -24.83 -3.86
N LYS A 335 -14.94 -25.76 -4.71
CA LYS A 335 -14.03 -26.86 -4.31
C LYS A 335 -12.70 -26.34 -3.80
N ARG A 336 -12.16 -25.31 -4.45
CA ARG A 336 -10.87 -24.70 -4.05
C ARG A 336 -10.97 -23.93 -2.74
N ILE A 337 -12.08 -23.23 -2.46
CA ILE A 337 -12.34 -22.58 -1.16
C ILE A 337 -12.41 -23.64 -0.05
N LYS A 338 -13.14 -24.73 -0.26
CA LYS A 338 -13.20 -25.86 0.69
C LYS A 338 -11.80 -26.44 0.97
N LEU A 339 -10.94 -26.50 -0.04
CA LEU A 339 -9.55 -26.97 0.09
C LEU A 339 -8.71 -25.98 0.91
N LEU A 340 -8.87 -24.67 0.70
CA LEU A 340 -8.21 -23.65 1.54
C LEU A 340 -8.62 -23.83 3.00
N HIS A 341 -9.92 -23.85 3.28
CA HIS A 341 -10.46 -23.96 4.64
C HIS A 341 -10.06 -25.30 5.30
N TYR A 342 -10.03 -26.40 4.56
CA TYR A 342 -9.51 -27.69 5.06
C TYR A 342 -8.01 -27.62 5.45
N SER A 343 -7.26 -26.73 4.79
CA SER A 343 -5.85 -26.45 5.10
C SER A 343 -5.68 -25.38 6.19
N GLU A 344 -6.77 -24.98 6.85
CA GLU A 344 -6.80 -23.89 7.85
C GLU A 344 -6.23 -22.59 7.30
N VAL A 345 -6.57 -22.25 6.05
CA VAL A 345 -6.22 -20.98 5.41
C VAL A 345 -7.51 -20.30 4.96
N TYR A 346 -7.74 -19.09 5.48
CA TYR A 346 -8.87 -18.24 5.15
C TYR A 346 -8.36 -16.99 4.46
N HIS A 347 -8.86 -16.73 3.23
CA HIS A 347 -8.29 -15.71 2.36
C HIS A 347 -8.56 -14.28 2.83
N ARG A 348 -9.74 -14.02 3.37
CA ARG A 348 -10.23 -12.75 3.95
C ARG A 348 -10.37 -11.57 2.96
N ASP A 349 -9.69 -11.58 1.82
CA ASP A 349 -9.83 -10.58 0.74
C ASP A 349 -10.15 -11.23 -0.61
N LEU A 350 -11.10 -12.17 -0.58
CA LEU A 350 -11.51 -12.89 -1.79
C LEU A 350 -12.37 -11.99 -2.69
N HIS A 351 -11.96 -11.83 -3.93
CA HIS A 351 -12.71 -11.10 -4.96
C HIS A 351 -12.24 -11.49 -6.37
N GLY A 352 -12.97 -11.07 -7.39
CA GLY A 352 -12.72 -11.53 -8.76
C GLY A 352 -11.32 -11.24 -9.32
N ARG A 353 -10.55 -10.30 -8.76
CA ARG A 353 -9.16 -10.04 -9.18
C ARG A 353 -8.13 -10.93 -8.48
N ASN A 354 -8.49 -11.49 -7.31
CA ASN A 354 -7.64 -12.40 -6.54
C ASN A 354 -7.92 -13.87 -6.88
N VAL A 355 -8.77 -14.12 -7.87
CA VAL A 355 -9.08 -15.45 -8.40
C VAL A 355 -8.71 -15.49 -9.87
N LEU A 356 -7.78 -16.37 -10.25
CA LEU A 356 -7.32 -16.57 -11.61
C LEU A 356 -7.95 -17.84 -12.20
N THR A 357 -8.10 -17.87 -13.53
CA THR A 357 -8.56 -19.07 -14.28
C THR A 357 -7.96 -19.13 -15.68
N ASP A 358 -7.68 -20.33 -16.13
CA ASP A 358 -7.39 -20.69 -17.52
C ASP A 358 -8.64 -21.20 -18.27
N GLY A 359 -9.80 -21.21 -17.59
CA GLY A 359 -11.07 -21.76 -18.07
C GLY A 359 -11.34 -23.20 -17.62
N GLU A 360 -10.33 -23.93 -17.19
CA GLU A 360 -10.42 -25.31 -16.68
C GLU A 360 -10.22 -25.37 -15.17
N GLU A 361 -9.20 -24.69 -14.64
CA GLU A 361 -8.84 -24.65 -13.22
C GLU A 361 -8.97 -23.22 -12.67
N VAL A 362 -8.94 -23.14 -11.33
CA VAL A 362 -9.04 -21.89 -10.57
C VAL A 362 -7.90 -21.84 -9.57
N TYR A 363 -7.27 -20.67 -9.47
CA TYR A 363 -6.14 -20.40 -8.58
C TYR A 363 -6.39 -19.14 -7.76
N PHE A 364 -5.85 -19.09 -6.54
CA PHE A 364 -5.91 -17.92 -5.68
C PHE A 364 -4.57 -17.21 -5.63
N VAL A 365 -4.60 -15.89 -5.54
CA VAL A 365 -3.44 -15.01 -5.38
C VAL A 365 -3.72 -13.97 -4.32
N ASP A 366 -2.67 -13.29 -3.85
CA ASP A 366 -2.75 -12.17 -2.91
C ASP A 366 -3.25 -12.57 -1.51
N PHE A 367 -2.49 -13.44 -0.84
CA PHE A 367 -2.76 -13.93 0.52
C PHE A 367 -2.23 -12.99 1.62
N GLU A 368 -2.00 -11.72 1.32
CA GLU A 368 -1.40 -10.79 2.30
C GLU A 368 -2.28 -10.55 3.54
N GLU A 369 -3.61 -10.68 3.41
CA GLU A 369 -4.59 -10.54 4.50
C GLU A 369 -5.06 -11.88 5.07
N ALA A 370 -4.57 -13.01 4.54
CA ALA A 370 -5.04 -14.34 4.93
C ALA A 370 -4.64 -14.70 6.36
N THR A 371 -5.46 -15.52 7.00
CA THR A 371 -5.29 -16.00 8.38
C THR A 371 -5.40 -17.52 8.48
N ASN A 372 -4.96 -18.06 9.63
CA ASN A 372 -5.09 -19.48 9.99
C ASN A 372 -6.19 -19.74 11.04
N SER A 373 -6.90 -18.72 11.47
CA SER A 373 -8.02 -18.82 12.40
C SER A 373 -9.32 -18.46 11.71
N SER A 374 -10.33 -19.35 11.81
CA SER A 374 -11.68 -19.06 11.33
C SER A 374 -12.33 -17.91 12.11
N ASP A 375 -11.98 -17.78 13.37
CA ASP A 375 -12.59 -16.82 14.31
C ASP A 375 -12.01 -15.39 14.15
N ASP A 376 -10.99 -15.22 13.32
CA ASP A 376 -10.44 -13.90 13.06
C ASP A 376 -11.46 -13.01 12.35
N VAL A 377 -11.62 -11.81 12.90
CA VAL A 377 -12.49 -10.80 12.29
C VAL A 377 -11.95 -10.42 10.93
N PRO A 378 -12.80 -10.32 9.89
CA PRO A 378 -12.38 -9.89 8.59
C PRO A 378 -11.68 -8.53 8.63
N GLY A 379 -10.53 -8.41 7.98
CA GLY A 379 -9.76 -7.17 7.89
C GLY A 379 -10.59 -6.00 7.31
N SER A 380 -10.22 -4.78 7.64
CA SER A 380 -10.95 -3.55 7.28
C SER A 380 -10.81 -3.14 5.82
N SER A 381 -9.77 -3.60 5.14
CA SER A 381 -9.46 -3.22 3.76
C SER A 381 -9.99 -4.27 2.79
N LYS A 382 -11.29 -4.21 2.50
CA LYS A 382 -11.93 -5.15 1.58
C LYS A 382 -12.35 -4.50 0.28
N ALA A 383 -12.32 -5.28 -0.79
CA ALA A 383 -12.83 -4.86 -2.09
C ALA A 383 -14.33 -4.52 -1.98
N GLN A 384 -14.71 -3.36 -2.54
CA GLN A 384 -16.10 -2.90 -2.51
C GLN A 384 -17.02 -3.91 -3.20
N GLY A 385 -18.10 -4.31 -2.52
CA GLY A 385 -19.06 -5.28 -3.01
C GLY A 385 -18.80 -6.73 -2.60
N TYR A 386 -17.64 -7.02 -1.98
CA TYR A 386 -17.26 -8.37 -1.52
C TYR A 386 -17.12 -8.47 0.00
N ALA A 387 -17.33 -7.38 0.70
CA ALA A 387 -17.34 -7.34 2.16
C ALA A 387 -18.76 -7.26 2.70
N ASN A 388 -19.03 -8.03 3.73
CA ASN A 388 -20.19 -7.86 4.61
C ASN A 388 -19.67 -7.50 6.01
N PHE A 389 -20.02 -6.31 6.49
CA PHE A 389 -19.59 -5.82 7.79
C PHE A 389 -20.31 -6.49 8.97
N ASN A 390 -21.33 -7.30 8.68
CA ASN A 390 -22.07 -8.10 9.68
C ASN A 390 -21.48 -9.52 9.85
N VAL A 391 -20.49 -9.88 9.03
CA VAL A 391 -19.79 -11.17 9.12
C VAL A 391 -18.70 -11.06 10.18
N ASN A 392 -18.66 -12.00 11.11
CA ASN A 392 -17.79 -11.95 12.29
C ASN A 392 -16.63 -12.94 12.23
N ASP A 393 -16.54 -13.77 11.20
CA ASP A 393 -15.48 -14.76 11.05
C ASP A 393 -14.91 -14.79 9.61
N ALA A 394 -13.69 -15.32 9.50
CA ALA A 394 -12.95 -15.35 8.24
C ALA A 394 -13.54 -16.36 7.23
N GLU A 395 -14.05 -17.51 7.70
CA GLU A 395 -14.64 -18.53 6.85
C GLU A 395 -15.91 -18.01 6.17
N GLU A 396 -16.84 -17.43 6.97
CA GLU A 396 -18.07 -16.84 6.45
C GLU A 396 -17.78 -15.67 5.51
N SER A 397 -16.72 -14.89 5.78
CA SER A 397 -16.25 -13.83 4.90
C SER A 397 -15.89 -14.34 3.50
N ASP A 398 -15.16 -15.45 3.41
CA ASP A 398 -14.77 -16.05 2.14
C ASP A 398 -16.00 -16.62 1.39
N TRP A 399 -16.93 -17.25 2.13
CA TRP A 399 -18.19 -17.71 1.55
C TRP A 399 -19.09 -16.57 1.07
N PHE A 400 -19.14 -15.46 1.81
CA PHE A 400 -19.86 -14.28 1.35
C PHE A 400 -19.25 -13.75 0.04
N ALA A 401 -17.93 -13.60 -0.01
CA ALA A 401 -17.22 -13.15 -1.20
C ALA A 401 -17.43 -14.10 -2.40
N PHE A 402 -17.45 -15.41 -2.17
CA PHE A 402 -17.78 -16.42 -3.17
C PHE A 402 -19.17 -16.17 -3.78
N ARG A 403 -20.18 -15.95 -2.96
CA ARG A 403 -21.53 -15.62 -3.43
C ARG A 403 -21.54 -14.36 -4.30
N GLN A 404 -20.78 -13.33 -3.89
CA GLN A 404 -20.65 -12.09 -4.65
C GLN A 404 -19.96 -12.32 -6.02
N ILE A 405 -18.92 -13.16 -6.07
CA ILE A 405 -18.23 -13.52 -7.31
C ILE A 405 -19.21 -14.21 -8.29
N ILE A 406 -19.98 -15.18 -7.81
CA ILE A 406 -20.97 -15.85 -8.68
C ILE A 406 -21.98 -14.86 -9.23
N GLN A 407 -22.47 -13.94 -8.39
CA GLN A 407 -23.42 -12.94 -8.83
C GLN A 407 -22.80 -11.96 -9.83
N GLU A 408 -21.57 -11.53 -9.60
CA GLU A 408 -20.87 -10.66 -10.55
C GLU A 408 -20.67 -11.35 -11.90
N LEU A 409 -20.24 -12.59 -11.91
CA LEU A 409 -20.08 -13.34 -13.15
C LEU A 409 -21.42 -13.54 -13.85
N THR A 410 -22.50 -13.81 -13.11
CA THR A 410 -23.82 -14.08 -13.69
C THR A 410 -24.51 -12.82 -14.22
N PHE A 411 -24.46 -11.71 -13.47
CA PHE A 411 -25.23 -10.50 -13.74
C PHE A 411 -24.35 -9.24 -14.00
N GLY A 412 -23.05 -9.40 -14.05
CA GLY A 412 -22.10 -8.35 -14.42
C GLY A 412 -21.76 -7.35 -13.31
N ASN A 413 -22.45 -7.37 -12.15
CA ASN A 413 -22.30 -6.32 -11.13
C ASN A 413 -22.62 -6.83 -9.71
N THR A 414 -21.83 -6.45 -8.70
CA THR A 414 -22.05 -6.73 -7.28
C THR A 414 -22.56 -5.51 -6.48
N ARG A 415 -22.49 -4.30 -7.03
CA ARG A 415 -22.69 -3.04 -6.29
C ARG A 415 -24.08 -2.87 -5.68
N VAL A 416 -25.09 -3.56 -6.19
CA VAL A 416 -26.48 -3.41 -5.75
C VAL A 416 -26.72 -4.04 -4.38
N ASN A 417 -25.89 -5.02 -3.98
CA ASN A 417 -26.16 -5.88 -2.83
C ASN A 417 -25.53 -5.40 -1.52
N GLN A 418 -24.54 -4.50 -1.59
CA GLN A 418 -23.80 -4.04 -0.41
C GLN A 418 -24.69 -3.32 0.62
N PHE A 419 -25.86 -2.84 0.20
CA PHE A 419 -26.77 -2.05 1.04
C PHE A 419 -28.19 -2.64 1.15
N ASN A 420 -28.45 -3.79 0.52
CA ASN A 420 -29.80 -4.34 0.48
C ASN A 420 -29.79 -5.86 0.23
N GLU A 421 -29.81 -6.64 1.30
CA GLU A 421 -29.89 -8.11 1.23
C GLU A 421 -31.11 -8.60 0.43
N ALA A 422 -32.23 -7.87 0.53
CA ALA A 422 -33.43 -8.16 -0.30
C ALA A 422 -33.20 -7.90 -1.81
N GLY A 423 -32.18 -7.13 -2.18
CA GLY A 423 -31.77 -6.91 -3.59
C GLY A 423 -31.04 -8.09 -4.21
N TRP A 424 -30.42 -8.95 -3.36
CA TRP A 424 -29.73 -10.18 -3.78
C TRP A 424 -30.69 -11.17 -4.45
N ASP A 425 -31.81 -11.47 -3.81
CA ASP A 425 -32.78 -12.43 -4.31
C ASP A 425 -33.51 -11.94 -5.56
N ARG A 426 -33.75 -10.63 -5.66
CA ARG A 426 -34.43 -10.04 -6.82
C ARG A 426 -33.73 -10.32 -8.15
N ARG A 427 -32.40 -10.33 -8.22
CA ARG A 427 -31.69 -10.60 -9.47
C ARG A 427 -31.83 -12.02 -9.95
N TRP A 428 -31.95 -12.96 -9.03
CA TRP A 428 -32.22 -14.35 -9.36
C TRP A 428 -33.66 -14.55 -9.80
N ASP A 429 -34.59 -13.76 -9.28
CA ASP A 429 -36.03 -13.84 -9.57
C ASP A 429 -36.42 -12.98 -10.80
N ASP A 430 -35.65 -11.91 -11.08
CA ASP A 430 -35.84 -10.99 -12.20
C ASP A 430 -34.52 -10.83 -13.00
N PRO A 431 -34.11 -11.86 -13.76
CA PRO A 431 -32.92 -11.81 -14.59
C PRO A 431 -33.13 -10.90 -15.82
N TYR A 432 -32.06 -10.72 -16.62
CA TYR A 432 -32.18 -9.94 -17.85
C TYR A 432 -33.26 -10.52 -18.78
N GLU A 433 -33.99 -9.65 -19.48
CA GLU A 433 -35.05 -10.02 -20.42
C GLU A 433 -34.55 -11.06 -21.48
N SER A 434 -33.31 -10.91 -21.95
CA SER A 434 -32.65 -11.82 -22.88
C SER A 434 -32.37 -13.23 -22.31
N MET A 435 -32.47 -13.42 -21.00
CA MET A 435 -32.36 -14.70 -20.30
C MET A 435 -33.69 -15.39 -20.11
N LEU A 436 -34.79 -14.63 -20.26
CA LEU A 436 -36.14 -15.15 -20.04
C LEU A 436 -36.55 -16.11 -21.19
N ASN A 437 -37.50 -17.00 -20.89
CA ASN A 437 -38.12 -17.93 -21.85
C ASN A 437 -37.18 -18.97 -22.48
N ASP A 438 -35.95 -19.17 -21.99
CA ASP A 438 -35.08 -20.26 -22.39
C ASP A 438 -34.88 -21.25 -21.22
N HIS A 439 -35.36 -22.46 -21.39
CA HIS A 439 -35.28 -23.53 -20.39
C HIS A 439 -33.81 -23.86 -20.01
N ARG A 440 -32.88 -23.79 -20.96
CA ARG A 440 -31.45 -24.08 -20.76
C ARG A 440 -30.84 -23.02 -19.86
N VAL A 441 -31.15 -21.74 -20.10
CA VAL A 441 -30.73 -20.61 -19.27
C VAL A 441 -31.31 -20.73 -17.86
N SER A 442 -32.63 -20.98 -17.75
CA SER A 442 -33.30 -21.17 -16.45
C SER A 442 -32.67 -22.31 -15.63
N THR A 443 -32.27 -23.41 -16.30
CA THR A 443 -31.62 -24.55 -15.64
C THR A 443 -30.23 -24.13 -15.08
N LEU A 444 -29.42 -23.41 -15.86
CA LEU A 444 -28.10 -22.93 -15.44
C LEU A 444 -28.20 -21.91 -14.31
N LEU A 445 -29.14 -20.98 -14.40
CA LEU A 445 -29.39 -20.01 -13.31
C LEU A 445 -29.78 -20.68 -11.99
N LYS A 446 -30.64 -21.72 -12.03
CA LYS A 446 -31.00 -22.53 -10.86
C LYS A 446 -29.78 -23.22 -10.24
N GLN A 447 -28.87 -23.76 -11.06
CA GLN A 447 -27.65 -24.38 -10.59
C GLN A 447 -26.68 -23.34 -9.95
N LEU A 448 -26.49 -22.18 -10.59
CA LEU A 448 -25.67 -21.09 -10.06
C LEU A 448 -26.25 -20.52 -8.76
N ARG A 449 -27.58 -20.31 -8.69
CA ARG A 449 -28.27 -19.88 -7.47
C ARG A 449 -28.07 -20.87 -6.33
N LYS A 450 -28.12 -22.18 -6.60
CA LYS A 450 -27.89 -23.22 -5.60
C LYS A 450 -26.46 -23.20 -5.05
N LEU A 451 -25.46 -22.89 -5.91
CA LEU A 451 -24.08 -22.71 -5.46
C LEU A 451 -23.89 -21.43 -4.62
N ALA A 452 -24.67 -20.39 -4.92
CA ALA A 452 -24.61 -19.10 -4.25
C ALA A 452 -25.49 -19.01 -2.98
N ALA A 453 -26.29 -20.00 -2.67
CA ALA A 453 -27.10 -20.10 -1.46
C ALA A 453 -26.26 -20.62 -0.29
#